data_e00612a28620623f7d58a3c6b5c43341
#
_entry.id   e00612a28620623f7d58a3c6b5c43341
#
_cell.length_a   1.000
_cell.length_b   1.000
_cell.length_c   1.000
_cell.angle_alpha   90.00
_cell.angle_beta   90.00
_cell.angle_gamma   90.00
#
_symmetry.space_group_name_H-M   'P 1'
#
loop_
_entity.id
_entity.type
_entity.pdbx_description
1 polymer ?
#
loop_
_entity_poly.entity_id
_entity_poly.type
_entity_poly.pdbx_seq_one_letter_code
_entity_poly.pdbx_strand_id
1 'polypeptide(L)'
;MTNTLPVAPWRLFSVEIRAVRRLSPSFVRVTFTGPDLDRFADNGYDQRIKLALPLPGQRAVYLPQGPDWYAQWRALPEHRRNPIRTYTARAVRPYLHELDVDLVLHGDGGPASRWAQQVRPGDEIAIAGPDAGYEGDHGGREFRPPSTGCLLLAGDETAVPAISGICERLPLDACGRVLLEVPDPADVLPLVAPPGVEVTWLPRNGGQYGDRLIGAVADAARDLLAASGGGQHRQSTAQPHVPVAGDGMADGAPVDDVDVDTTILWEVPDVPPSAPLYAWLAGEAGVIRTLRRHLVSDCALDRRAVAFMGYWRQGRPDPTS
;
A
#
# COMPACT_ATOMS: atom_id res chain seq x y z
N MET A 1 40.11 -11.62 10.64
CA MET A 1 38.93 -10.74 10.65
C MET A 1 38.12 -11.11 9.41
N THR A 2 37.05 -11.84 9.61
CA THR A 2 36.10 -12.19 8.53
C THR A 2 35.39 -10.90 8.10
N ASN A 3 35.68 -10.45 6.91
CA ASN A 3 35.03 -9.31 6.29
C ASN A 3 33.58 -9.74 5.92
N THR A 4 32.67 -9.69 6.91
CA THR A 4 31.26 -9.96 6.65
C THR A 4 30.71 -8.80 5.82
N LEU A 5 30.32 -9.06 4.59
CA LEU A 5 29.66 -8.06 3.76
C LEU A 5 28.45 -7.49 4.52
N PRO A 6 28.21 -6.16 4.44
CA PRO A 6 27.04 -5.57 5.11
C PRO A 6 25.77 -6.21 4.58
N VAL A 7 24.84 -6.54 5.48
CA VAL A 7 23.54 -7.09 5.11
C VAL A 7 22.76 -6.01 4.36
N ALA A 8 22.21 -6.35 3.22
CA ALA A 8 21.34 -5.43 2.46
C ALA A 8 19.94 -5.37 3.08
N PRO A 9 19.22 -4.23 2.95
CA PRO A 9 17.86 -4.10 3.50
C PRO A 9 16.87 -5.09 2.88
N TRP A 10 17.11 -5.53 1.65
CA TRP A 10 16.28 -6.49 0.93
C TRP A 10 17.10 -7.66 0.41
N ARG A 11 16.48 -8.83 0.37
CA ARG A 11 17.05 -10.04 -0.23
C ARG A 11 16.05 -10.79 -1.08
N LEU A 12 16.56 -11.70 -1.90
CA LEU A 12 15.75 -12.69 -2.62
C LEU A 12 15.55 -13.93 -1.75
N PHE A 13 14.29 -14.34 -1.63
CA PHE A 13 13.85 -15.58 -0.99
C PHE A 13 13.36 -16.53 -2.08
N SER A 14 13.91 -17.74 -2.13
CA SER A 14 13.33 -18.82 -2.92
C SER A 14 12.22 -19.45 -2.11
N VAL A 15 11.02 -19.52 -2.65
CA VAL A 15 9.83 -19.98 -1.93
C VAL A 15 9.01 -20.92 -2.78
N GLU A 16 8.34 -21.83 -2.09
CA GLU A 16 7.36 -22.76 -2.63
C GLU A 16 5.96 -22.35 -2.15
N ILE A 17 4.95 -22.60 -2.98
CA ILE A 17 3.56 -22.42 -2.58
C ILE A 17 3.15 -23.57 -1.67
N ARG A 18 2.87 -23.26 -0.38
CA ARG A 18 2.36 -24.20 0.59
C ARG A 18 0.86 -24.44 0.47
N ALA A 19 0.10 -23.35 0.27
CA ALA A 19 -1.35 -23.40 0.19
C ALA A 19 -1.90 -22.27 -0.68
N VAL A 20 -3.05 -22.55 -1.30
CA VAL A 20 -3.85 -21.57 -2.03
C VAL A 20 -5.27 -21.62 -1.48
N ARG A 21 -5.78 -20.50 -1.02
CA ARG A 21 -7.12 -20.39 -0.44
C ARG A 21 -7.93 -19.28 -1.10
N ARG A 22 -9.05 -19.63 -1.70
CA ARG A 22 -10.02 -18.63 -2.16
C ARG A 22 -10.64 -17.93 -0.96
N LEU A 23 -10.55 -16.60 -0.91
CA LEU A 23 -11.14 -15.80 0.17
C LEU A 23 -12.52 -15.27 -0.22
N SER A 24 -12.68 -14.91 -1.51
CA SER A 24 -13.91 -14.36 -2.07
C SER A 24 -13.91 -14.52 -3.59
N PRO A 25 -14.93 -14.07 -4.33
CA PRO A 25 -14.92 -14.11 -5.79
C PRO A 25 -13.71 -13.43 -6.42
N SER A 26 -13.19 -12.35 -5.84
CA SER A 26 -12.07 -11.59 -6.39
C SER A 26 -10.75 -11.75 -5.61
N PHE A 27 -10.74 -12.44 -4.46
CA PHE A 27 -9.52 -12.56 -3.66
C PHE A 27 -9.06 -14.01 -3.50
N VAL A 28 -7.76 -14.21 -3.62
CA VAL A 28 -7.09 -15.47 -3.32
C VAL A 28 -5.89 -15.21 -2.42
N ARG A 29 -5.75 -15.98 -1.34
CA ARG A 29 -4.56 -16.00 -0.48
C ARG A 29 -3.63 -17.09 -0.94
N VAL A 30 -2.37 -16.74 -1.16
CA VAL A 30 -1.28 -17.68 -1.39
C VAL A 30 -0.38 -17.66 -0.16
N THR A 31 -0.21 -18.82 0.46
CA THR A 31 0.76 -19.02 1.54
C THR A 31 2.04 -19.60 0.96
N PHE A 32 3.12 -18.87 1.11
CA PHE A 32 4.46 -19.30 0.71
C PHE A 32 5.19 -19.92 1.88
N THR A 33 6.08 -20.86 1.58
CA THR A 33 7.05 -21.43 2.52
C THR A 33 8.44 -21.48 1.88
N GLY A 34 9.48 -21.43 2.70
CA GLY A 34 10.85 -21.51 2.21
C GLY A 34 11.87 -21.54 3.36
N PRO A 35 13.04 -22.16 3.14
CA PRO A 35 14.02 -22.38 4.20
C PRO A 35 14.52 -21.11 4.87
N ASP A 36 14.58 -20.00 4.12
CA ASP A 36 15.10 -18.71 4.57
C ASP A 36 14.03 -17.73 5.06
N LEU A 37 12.73 -18.11 5.08
CA LEU A 37 11.65 -17.21 5.52
C LEU A 37 11.67 -16.93 7.03
N ASP A 38 12.48 -17.62 7.83
CA ASP A 38 12.81 -17.22 9.19
C ASP A 38 13.55 -15.89 9.26
N ARG A 39 14.22 -15.50 8.17
CA ARG A 39 14.92 -14.22 7.99
C ARG A 39 14.08 -13.14 7.31
N PHE A 40 12.82 -13.38 7.04
CA PHE A 40 11.94 -12.37 6.49
C PHE A 40 11.48 -11.42 7.62
N ALA A 41 11.79 -10.11 7.51
CA ALA A 41 11.41 -9.14 8.53
C ALA A 41 9.89 -8.89 8.55
N ASP A 42 9.24 -9.07 9.71
CA ASP A 42 7.84 -8.70 9.91
C ASP A 42 7.74 -7.21 10.28
N ASN A 43 7.82 -6.34 9.28
CA ASN A 43 7.64 -4.89 9.46
C ASN A 43 6.17 -4.49 9.62
N GLY A 44 5.24 -5.36 9.25
CA GLY A 44 3.80 -5.14 9.34
C GLY A 44 3.26 -4.00 8.47
N TYR A 45 2.09 -3.50 8.84
CA TYR A 45 1.39 -2.43 8.11
C TYR A 45 1.22 -2.77 6.62
N ASP A 46 1.61 -1.85 5.75
CA ASP A 46 1.53 -1.94 4.28
C ASP A 46 2.83 -2.41 3.63
N GLN A 47 3.69 -3.17 4.33
CA GLN A 47 4.99 -3.61 3.81
C GLN A 47 4.88 -4.19 2.41
N ARG A 48 5.47 -3.49 1.44
CA ARG A 48 5.56 -3.94 0.05
C ARG A 48 6.64 -5.00 -0.12
N ILE A 49 6.38 -5.92 -1.03
CA ILE A 49 7.31 -6.95 -1.49
C ILE A 49 7.20 -7.09 -3.01
N LYS A 50 8.15 -7.77 -3.62
CA LYS A 50 8.11 -8.05 -5.06
C LYS A 50 8.06 -9.55 -5.29
N LEU A 51 7.03 -10.01 -6.02
CA LEU A 51 6.91 -11.38 -6.50
C LEU A 51 7.46 -11.46 -7.91
N ALA A 52 8.45 -12.32 -8.13
CA ALA A 52 8.92 -12.67 -9.46
C ALA A 52 8.15 -13.90 -9.93
N LEU A 53 7.45 -13.75 -11.05
CA LEU A 53 6.55 -14.78 -11.57
C LEU A 53 7.20 -15.56 -12.71
N PRO A 54 6.87 -16.84 -12.91
CA PRO A 54 7.38 -17.61 -14.03
C PRO A 54 6.90 -17.05 -15.37
N LEU A 55 7.74 -17.16 -16.39
CA LEU A 55 7.35 -16.86 -17.76
C LEU A 55 6.31 -17.90 -18.26
N PRO A 56 5.48 -17.54 -19.25
CA PRO A 56 4.52 -18.48 -19.82
C PRO A 56 5.19 -19.82 -20.23
N GLY A 57 4.62 -20.93 -19.76
CA GLY A 57 5.15 -22.26 -20.00
C GLY A 57 6.34 -22.69 -19.12
N GLN A 58 6.84 -21.82 -18.24
CA GLN A 58 7.87 -22.16 -17.25
C GLN A 58 7.24 -22.45 -15.89
N ARG A 59 7.88 -23.34 -15.12
CA ARG A 59 7.47 -23.65 -13.74
C ARG A 59 8.35 -22.98 -12.68
N ALA A 60 9.54 -22.52 -13.06
CA ALA A 60 10.50 -21.90 -12.17
C ALA A 60 10.82 -20.47 -12.63
N VAL A 61 11.18 -19.64 -11.67
CA VAL A 61 11.65 -18.28 -11.88
C VAL A 61 13.17 -18.26 -11.92
N TYR A 62 13.72 -17.54 -12.90
CA TYR A 62 15.16 -17.35 -13.03
C TYR A 62 15.54 -15.90 -12.77
N LEU A 63 16.09 -15.62 -11.58
CA LEU A 63 16.60 -14.31 -11.25
C LEU A 63 18.12 -14.36 -11.08
N PRO A 64 18.84 -13.31 -11.53
CA PRO A 64 20.24 -13.13 -11.20
C PRO A 64 20.44 -13.11 -9.67
N GLN A 65 21.60 -13.53 -9.21
CA GLN A 65 21.94 -13.57 -7.79
C GLN A 65 22.91 -12.43 -7.44
N GLY A 66 22.98 -12.13 -6.14
CA GLY A 66 23.91 -11.11 -5.61
C GLY A 66 23.29 -9.72 -5.44
N PRO A 67 24.08 -8.74 -4.98
CA PRO A 67 23.55 -7.41 -4.62
C PRO A 67 22.98 -6.64 -5.81
N ASP A 68 23.50 -6.87 -7.02
CA ASP A 68 23.08 -6.18 -8.25
C ASP A 68 22.01 -6.95 -9.05
N TRP A 69 21.36 -7.95 -8.45
CA TRP A 69 20.40 -8.82 -9.13
C TRP A 69 19.31 -8.06 -9.89
N TYR A 70 18.86 -6.94 -9.35
CA TYR A 70 17.79 -6.15 -9.96
C TYR A 70 18.26 -5.42 -11.24
N ALA A 71 19.48 -4.84 -11.20
CA ALA A 71 20.06 -4.22 -12.39
C ALA A 71 20.33 -5.25 -13.48
N GLN A 72 20.84 -6.41 -13.10
CA GLN A 72 21.07 -7.52 -14.03
C GLN A 72 19.75 -8.03 -14.62
N TRP A 73 18.68 -8.18 -13.79
CA TRP A 73 17.36 -8.56 -14.26
C TRP A 73 16.80 -7.53 -15.26
N ARG A 74 16.93 -6.23 -14.99
CA ARG A 74 16.50 -5.18 -15.92
C ARG A 74 17.21 -5.23 -17.26
N ALA A 75 18.46 -5.65 -17.27
CA ALA A 75 19.28 -5.77 -18.49
C ALA A 75 18.94 -7.03 -19.33
N LEU A 76 18.15 -7.97 -18.79
CA LEU A 76 17.73 -9.16 -19.54
C LEU A 76 16.81 -8.78 -20.71
N PRO A 77 16.93 -9.47 -21.85
CA PRO A 77 15.95 -9.39 -22.93
C PRO A 77 14.54 -9.68 -22.41
N GLU A 78 13.53 -9.01 -22.93
CA GLU A 78 12.15 -9.11 -22.46
C GLU A 78 11.64 -10.57 -22.38
N HIS A 79 11.91 -11.38 -23.40
CA HIS A 79 11.48 -12.78 -23.44
C HIS A 79 12.15 -13.68 -22.40
N ARG A 80 13.19 -13.21 -21.70
CA ARG A 80 13.90 -13.92 -20.61
C ARG A 80 13.68 -13.26 -19.26
N ARG A 81 12.99 -12.14 -19.22
CA ARG A 81 12.75 -11.34 -18.01
C ARG A 81 11.47 -11.81 -17.33
N ASN A 82 11.62 -12.51 -16.22
CA ASN A 82 10.49 -12.89 -15.38
C ASN A 82 9.70 -11.66 -14.96
N PRO A 83 8.36 -11.64 -15.09
CA PRO A 83 7.56 -10.52 -14.60
C PRO A 83 7.72 -10.35 -13.09
N ILE A 84 8.01 -9.14 -12.65
CA ILE A 84 8.03 -8.78 -11.23
C ILE A 84 6.79 -7.92 -10.95
N ARG A 85 6.08 -8.23 -9.87
CA ARG A 85 4.91 -7.47 -9.43
C ARG A 85 4.98 -7.16 -7.94
N THR A 86 4.51 -5.98 -7.58
CA THR A 86 4.51 -5.51 -6.19
C THR A 86 3.21 -5.93 -5.51
N TYR A 87 3.35 -6.49 -4.30
CA TYR A 87 2.26 -6.90 -3.44
C TYR A 87 2.53 -6.50 -1.99
N THR A 88 1.55 -6.68 -1.13
CA THR A 88 1.69 -6.50 0.32
C THR A 88 2.03 -7.83 0.99
N ALA A 89 2.98 -7.82 1.92
CA ALA A 89 3.19 -8.93 2.85
C ALA A 89 2.02 -8.95 3.84
N ARG A 90 1.01 -9.81 3.57
CA ARG A 90 -0.26 -9.80 4.33
C ARG A 90 -0.10 -10.34 5.74
N ALA A 91 0.68 -11.40 5.91
CA ALA A 91 1.05 -11.94 7.20
C ALA A 91 2.42 -12.64 7.10
N VAL A 92 3.27 -12.38 8.07
CA VAL A 92 4.62 -12.96 8.17
C VAL A 92 4.69 -13.82 9.41
N ARG A 93 5.09 -15.08 9.25
CA ARG A 93 5.25 -16.05 10.36
C ARG A 93 6.63 -16.71 10.27
N PRO A 94 7.71 -16.00 10.69
CA PRO A 94 9.08 -16.48 10.54
C PRO A 94 9.32 -17.83 11.20
N TYR A 95 8.72 -18.06 12.38
CA TYR A 95 8.83 -19.31 13.13
C TYR A 95 8.16 -20.53 12.45
N LEU A 96 7.27 -20.29 11.49
CA LEU A 96 6.67 -21.31 10.61
C LEU A 96 7.32 -21.35 9.23
N HIS A 97 8.25 -20.43 8.94
CA HIS A 97 8.78 -20.20 7.60
C HIS A 97 7.68 -19.90 6.58
N GLU A 98 6.70 -19.06 6.96
CA GLU A 98 5.53 -18.76 6.13
C GLU A 98 5.33 -17.27 5.91
N LEU A 99 4.85 -16.96 4.69
CA LEU A 99 4.42 -15.64 4.26
C LEU A 99 3.10 -15.76 3.51
N ASP A 100 2.08 -14.98 3.90
CA ASP A 100 0.83 -14.86 3.16
C ASP A 100 0.83 -13.62 2.27
N VAL A 101 0.30 -13.77 1.07
CA VAL A 101 0.00 -12.68 0.14
C VAL A 101 -1.42 -12.85 -0.37
N ASP A 102 -2.22 -11.79 -0.28
CA ASP A 102 -3.54 -11.74 -0.87
C ASP A 102 -3.46 -11.11 -2.26
N LEU A 103 -3.90 -11.83 -3.27
CA LEU A 103 -3.91 -11.40 -4.66
C LEU A 103 -5.34 -11.12 -5.11
N VAL A 104 -5.50 -10.07 -5.89
CA VAL A 104 -6.76 -9.74 -6.54
C VAL A 104 -6.80 -10.37 -7.93
N LEU A 105 -7.91 -10.97 -8.27
CA LEU A 105 -8.15 -11.60 -9.57
C LEU A 105 -8.94 -10.63 -10.46
N HIS A 106 -8.26 -10.02 -11.41
CA HIS A 106 -8.84 -9.09 -12.40
C HIS A 106 -9.00 -9.77 -13.78
N GLY A 107 -9.61 -10.94 -13.84
CA GLY A 107 -9.71 -11.71 -15.08
C GLY A 107 -8.34 -12.04 -15.67
N ASP A 108 -8.23 -12.07 -17.01
CA ASP A 108 -6.98 -12.46 -17.71
C ASP A 108 -6.04 -11.27 -18.01
N GLY A 109 -6.30 -10.09 -17.42
CA GLY A 109 -5.68 -8.81 -17.78
C GLY A 109 -4.19 -8.66 -17.50
N GLY A 110 -3.58 -9.52 -16.67
CA GLY A 110 -2.17 -9.39 -16.32
C GLY A 110 -1.48 -10.71 -15.97
N PRO A 111 -0.12 -10.74 -15.98
CA PRO A 111 0.64 -11.97 -15.68
C PRO A 111 0.37 -12.49 -14.26
N ALA A 112 0.19 -11.60 -13.28
CA ALA A 112 -0.05 -11.99 -11.90
C ALA A 112 -1.44 -12.60 -11.70
N SER A 113 -2.49 -12.00 -12.30
CA SER A 113 -3.84 -12.55 -12.20
C SER A 113 -3.94 -13.91 -12.88
N ARG A 114 -3.33 -14.08 -14.08
CA ARG A 114 -3.26 -15.37 -14.76
C ARG A 114 -2.51 -16.41 -13.93
N TRP A 115 -1.38 -16.04 -13.35
CA TRP A 115 -0.62 -16.94 -12.48
C TRP A 115 -1.43 -17.34 -11.25
N ALA A 116 -2.07 -16.37 -10.57
CA ALA A 116 -2.86 -16.60 -9.36
C ALA A 116 -4.07 -17.52 -9.57
N GLN A 117 -4.59 -17.59 -10.81
CA GLN A 117 -5.68 -18.53 -11.18
C GLN A 117 -5.20 -19.97 -11.38
N GLN A 118 -3.90 -20.17 -11.64
CA GLN A 118 -3.33 -21.46 -12.03
C GLN A 118 -2.37 -22.03 -10.98
N VAL A 119 -1.90 -21.18 -10.06
CA VAL A 119 -0.91 -21.54 -9.03
C VAL A 119 -1.40 -22.69 -8.15
N ARG A 120 -0.50 -23.59 -7.81
CA ARG A 120 -0.77 -24.80 -7.02
C ARG A 120 0.28 -24.97 -5.93
N PRO A 121 -0.06 -25.67 -4.84
CA PRO A 121 0.95 -26.15 -3.89
C PRO A 121 2.07 -26.93 -4.61
N GLY A 122 3.31 -26.64 -4.25
CA GLY A 122 4.52 -27.19 -4.86
C GLY A 122 5.09 -26.38 -6.04
N ASP A 123 4.38 -25.33 -6.52
CA ASP A 123 4.97 -24.39 -7.48
C ASP A 123 6.01 -23.50 -6.78
N GLU A 124 7.05 -23.10 -7.50
CA GLU A 124 8.16 -22.31 -6.96
C GLU A 124 8.20 -20.90 -7.59
N ILE A 125 8.47 -19.89 -6.76
CA ILE A 125 8.75 -18.52 -7.21
C ILE A 125 9.88 -17.90 -6.38
N ALA A 126 10.25 -16.66 -6.73
CA ALA A 126 11.15 -15.86 -5.90
C ALA A 126 10.43 -14.61 -5.38
N ILE A 127 10.74 -14.24 -4.15
CA ILE A 127 10.23 -13.04 -3.50
C ILE A 127 11.40 -12.16 -3.09
N ALA A 128 11.37 -10.87 -3.49
CA ALA A 128 12.25 -9.87 -2.91
C ALA A 128 11.51 -9.18 -1.77
N GLY A 129 12.11 -9.18 -0.59
CA GLY A 129 11.52 -8.64 0.63
C GLY A 129 12.57 -8.25 1.67
N PRO A 130 12.14 -7.67 2.81
CA PRO A 130 13.03 -7.15 3.85
C PRO A 130 13.79 -8.28 4.55
N ASP A 131 15.10 -8.10 4.75
CA ASP A 131 15.98 -9.04 5.47
C ASP A 131 16.05 -8.69 6.96
N ALA A 132 15.58 -9.55 7.85
CA ALA A 132 15.60 -9.35 9.30
C ALA A 132 17.02 -9.18 9.89
N GLY A 133 18.06 -9.53 9.15
CA GLY A 133 19.45 -9.27 9.54
C GLY A 133 19.91 -7.83 9.32
N TYR A 134 19.11 -6.98 8.66
CA TYR A 134 19.43 -5.58 8.46
C TYR A 134 18.85 -4.72 9.59
N GLU A 135 19.68 -3.87 10.21
CA GLU A 135 19.31 -3.08 11.40
C GLU A 135 18.76 -1.67 11.06
N GLY A 136 18.57 -1.33 9.77
CA GLY A 136 18.09 -0.03 9.33
C GLY A 136 16.64 -0.03 8.87
N ASP A 137 16.21 1.08 8.27
CA ASP A 137 14.91 1.15 7.58
C ASP A 137 14.97 0.34 6.28
N HIS A 138 14.18 -0.72 6.21
CA HIS A 138 14.09 -1.55 5.00
C HIS A 138 13.42 -0.83 3.82
N GLY A 139 12.65 0.24 4.08
CA GLY A 139 11.75 0.83 3.10
C GLY A 139 10.57 -0.08 2.75
N GLY A 140 9.74 0.38 1.82
CA GLY A 140 8.56 -0.39 1.38
C GLY A 140 7.39 -0.37 2.34
N ARG A 141 7.43 0.47 3.36
CA ARG A 141 6.32 0.80 4.25
C ARG A 141 6.01 2.27 4.07
N GLU A 142 4.83 2.57 3.56
CA GLU A 142 4.40 3.93 3.22
C GLU A 142 3.43 4.54 4.25
N PHE A 143 2.86 3.71 5.12
CA PHE A 143 2.02 4.17 6.22
C PHE A 143 2.89 4.78 7.32
N ARG A 144 2.88 6.12 7.41
CA ARG A 144 3.68 6.91 8.34
C ARG A 144 2.80 8.01 8.95
N PRO A 145 1.84 7.69 9.83
CA PRO A 145 0.93 8.69 10.38
C PRO A 145 1.65 9.62 11.35
N PRO A 146 1.16 10.87 11.53
CA PRO A 146 1.59 11.74 12.61
C PRO A 146 1.25 11.12 13.96
N SER A 147 1.84 11.67 15.04
CA SER A 147 1.58 11.20 16.39
C SER A 147 0.17 11.53 16.92
N THR A 148 -0.54 12.45 16.27
CA THR A 148 -1.88 12.90 16.65
C THR A 148 -2.76 13.12 15.43
N GLY A 149 -4.08 13.07 15.63
CA GLY A 149 -5.08 13.24 14.59
C GLY A 149 -5.81 11.96 14.23
N CYS A 150 -6.85 12.09 13.43
CA CYS A 150 -7.61 10.96 12.93
C CYS A 150 -7.05 10.46 11.59
N LEU A 151 -7.40 9.22 11.24
CA LEU A 151 -6.94 8.54 10.04
C LEU A 151 -8.08 8.48 9.00
N LEU A 152 -7.70 8.63 7.73
CA LEU A 152 -8.57 8.32 6.59
C LEU A 152 -7.81 7.36 5.68
N LEU A 153 -8.16 6.08 5.74
CA LEU A 153 -7.57 5.05 4.90
C LEU A 153 -8.56 4.71 3.80
N ALA A 154 -8.17 4.82 2.54
CA ALA A 154 -9.09 4.57 1.45
C ALA A 154 -8.42 3.91 0.25
N GLY A 155 -9.14 3.02 -0.41
CA GLY A 155 -8.65 2.37 -1.63
C GLY A 155 -9.64 1.39 -2.24
N ASP A 156 -9.21 0.85 -3.39
CA ASP A 156 -9.93 -0.22 -4.06
C ASP A 156 -9.49 -1.60 -3.54
N GLU A 157 -9.98 -2.67 -4.18
CA GLU A 157 -9.66 -4.06 -3.81
C GLU A 157 -8.15 -4.35 -3.72
N THR A 158 -7.31 -3.65 -4.49
CA THR A 158 -5.84 -3.86 -4.45
C THR A 158 -5.21 -3.34 -3.18
N ALA A 159 -5.84 -2.37 -2.52
CA ALA A 159 -5.40 -1.79 -1.25
C ALA A 159 -5.88 -2.56 -0.01
N VAL A 160 -6.86 -3.45 -0.15
CA VAL A 160 -7.44 -4.21 0.97
C VAL A 160 -6.39 -4.93 1.81
N PRO A 161 -5.39 -5.64 1.25
CA PRO A 161 -4.37 -6.31 2.05
C PRO A 161 -3.52 -5.35 2.90
N ALA A 162 -3.15 -4.20 2.33
CA ALA A 162 -2.37 -3.16 3.00
C ALA A 162 -3.17 -2.50 4.11
N ILE A 163 -4.40 -2.06 3.83
CA ILE A 163 -5.28 -1.43 4.83
C ILE A 163 -5.60 -2.40 5.96
N SER A 164 -5.82 -3.69 5.66
CA SER A 164 -6.00 -4.71 6.70
C SER A 164 -4.78 -4.83 7.60
N GLY A 165 -3.57 -4.88 7.02
CA GLY A 165 -2.32 -4.93 7.78
C GLY A 165 -2.07 -3.67 8.62
N ILE A 166 -2.47 -2.49 8.11
CA ILE A 166 -2.42 -1.24 8.87
C ILE A 166 -3.37 -1.33 10.07
N CYS A 167 -4.65 -1.65 9.85
CA CYS A 167 -5.67 -1.69 10.89
C CYS A 167 -5.33 -2.65 12.04
N GLU A 168 -4.78 -3.81 11.73
CA GLU A 168 -4.39 -4.83 12.71
C GLU A 168 -3.26 -4.36 13.65
N ARG A 169 -2.50 -3.33 13.26
CA ARG A 169 -1.35 -2.80 14.01
C ARG A 169 -1.57 -1.40 14.55
N LEU A 170 -2.74 -0.81 14.33
CA LEU A 170 -3.09 0.48 14.93
C LEU A 170 -3.22 0.35 16.45
N PRO A 171 -2.85 1.40 17.22
CA PRO A 171 -3.12 1.44 18.64
C PRO A 171 -4.63 1.44 18.93
N LEU A 172 -5.03 0.92 20.10
CA LEU A 172 -6.44 0.75 20.45
C LEU A 172 -7.24 2.07 20.55
N ASP A 173 -6.56 3.17 20.77
CA ASP A 173 -7.10 4.52 20.84
C ASP A 173 -7.08 5.26 19.50
N ALA A 174 -6.66 4.61 18.42
CA ALA A 174 -6.71 5.19 17.09
C ALA A 174 -8.15 5.54 16.71
N CYS A 175 -8.31 6.68 16.02
CA CYS A 175 -9.59 7.13 15.49
C CYS A 175 -9.50 7.37 13.98
N GLY A 176 -10.62 7.18 13.27
CA GLY A 176 -10.65 7.44 11.85
C GLY A 176 -11.70 6.67 11.08
N ARG A 177 -11.54 6.69 9.76
CA ARG A 177 -12.40 5.95 8.83
C ARG A 177 -11.58 5.17 7.82
N VAL A 178 -12.08 3.99 7.50
CA VAL A 178 -11.58 3.10 6.44
C VAL A 178 -12.66 2.95 5.39
N LEU A 179 -12.34 3.26 4.13
CA LEU A 179 -13.25 3.18 3.01
C LEU A 179 -12.66 2.25 1.95
N LEU A 180 -13.30 1.11 1.71
CA LEU A 180 -12.81 0.07 0.82
C LEU A 180 -13.82 -0.20 -0.30
N GLU A 181 -13.44 0.20 -1.51
CA GLU A 181 -14.24 -0.11 -2.70
C GLU A 181 -13.86 -1.50 -3.22
N VAL A 182 -14.86 -2.37 -3.41
CA VAL A 182 -14.67 -3.74 -3.89
C VAL A 182 -15.62 -4.06 -5.05
N PRO A 183 -15.33 -5.05 -5.89
CA PRO A 183 -16.16 -5.38 -7.05
C PRO A 183 -17.59 -5.76 -6.69
N ASP A 184 -17.77 -6.63 -5.69
CA ASP A 184 -19.04 -7.26 -5.34
C ASP A 184 -19.23 -7.31 -3.82
N PRO A 185 -20.48 -7.33 -3.29
CA PRO A 185 -20.72 -7.55 -1.87
C PRO A 185 -20.10 -8.83 -1.31
N ALA A 186 -19.95 -9.86 -2.12
CA ALA A 186 -19.28 -11.10 -1.73
C ALA A 186 -17.76 -10.96 -1.56
N ASP A 187 -17.18 -9.82 -1.97
CA ASP A 187 -15.76 -9.50 -1.77
C ASP A 187 -15.47 -8.76 -0.47
N VAL A 188 -16.48 -8.54 0.36
CA VAL A 188 -16.30 -8.02 1.72
C VAL A 188 -15.58 -9.06 2.58
N LEU A 189 -14.36 -8.74 3.00
CA LEU A 189 -13.54 -9.63 3.82
C LEU A 189 -13.60 -9.23 5.31
N PRO A 190 -13.43 -10.18 6.24
CA PRO A 190 -13.23 -9.84 7.64
C PRO A 190 -12.03 -8.91 7.82
N LEU A 191 -12.22 -7.76 8.45
CA LEU A 191 -11.20 -6.79 8.78
C LEU A 191 -11.30 -6.43 10.26
N VAL A 192 -10.17 -6.50 10.97
CA VAL A 192 -10.07 -6.13 12.38
C VAL A 192 -9.50 -4.71 12.45
N ALA A 193 -10.20 -3.83 13.15
CA ALA A 193 -9.76 -2.46 13.39
C ALA A 193 -10.03 -2.06 14.85
N PRO A 194 -9.32 -1.05 15.41
CA PRO A 194 -9.61 -0.49 16.71
C PRO A 194 -11.04 0.06 16.80
N PRO A 195 -11.64 0.11 18.00
CA PRO A 195 -13.05 0.55 18.17
C PRO A 195 -13.33 1.98 17.67
N GLY A 196 -12.32 2.85 17.65
CA GLY A 196 -12.44 4.22 17.15
C GLY A 196 -12.29 4.36 15.63
N VAL A 197 -12.08 3.25 14.92
CA VAL A 197 -11.90 3.24 13.46
C VAL A 197 -13.11 2.58 12.79
N GLU A 198 -13.91 3.39 12.12
CA GLU A 198 -15.09 2.92 11.39
C GLU A 198 -14.69 2.36 10.02
N VAL A 199 -15.13 1.14 9.70
CA VAL A 199 -14.84 0.47 8.41
C VAL A 199 -16.10 0.41 7.56
N THR A 200 -16.01 0.98 6.35
CA THR A 200 -17.10 0.99 5.37
C THR A 200 -16.66 0.30 4.09
N TRP A 201 -17.39 -0.74 3.70
CA TRP A 201 -17.22 -1.42 2.43
C TRP A 201 -18.18 -0.84 1.38
N LEU A 202 -17.66 -0.61 0.18
CA LEU A 202 -18.33 0.07 -0.92
C LEU A 202 -18.36 -0.82 -2.17
N PRO A 203 -19.27 -1.79 -2.26
CA PRO A 203 -19.37 -2.64 -3.46
C PRO A 203 -19.79 -1.85 -4.68
N ARG A 204 -19.01 -1.98 -5.78
CA ARG A 204 -19.29 -1.29 -7.06
C ARG A 204 -20.52 -1.86 -7.79
N ASN A 205 -20.78 -3.17 -7.65
CA ASN A 205 -21.90 -3.85 -8.31
C ASN A 205 -21.92 -3.62 -9.85
N GLY A 206 -20.77 -3.72 -10.49
CA GLY A 206 -20.61 -3.48 -11.93
C GLY A 206 -20.41 -2.03 -12.33
N GLY A 207 -20.38 -1.08 -11.38
CA GLY A 207 -20.02 0.33 -11.63
C GLY A 207 -18.52 0.52 -11.92
N GLN A 208 -18.14 1.75 -12.25
CA GLN A 208 -16.76 2.11 -12.55
C GLN A 208 -15.92 2.23 -11.27
N TYR A 209 -14.60 2.15 -11.42
CA TYR A 209 -13.66 2.41 -10.32
C TYR A 209 -13.82 3.86 -9.82
N GLY A 210 -13.92 4.03 -8.52
CA GLY A 210 -14.08 5.32 -7.87
C GLY A 210 -15.53 5.81 -7.76
N ASP A 211 -16.50 5.21 -8.43
CA ASP A 211 -17.90 5.64 -8.39
C ASP A 211 -18.46 5.76 -6.98
N ARG A 212 -18.08 4.84 -6.11
CA ARG A 212 -18.48 4.84 -4.71
C ARG A 212 -17.46 5.50 -3.80
N LEU A 213 -16.17 5.29 -4.10
CA LEU A 213 -15.07 5.71 -3.24
C LEU A 213 -14.93 7.24 -3.18
N ILE A 214 -15.01 7.93 -4.33
CA ILE A 214 -14.75 9.37 -4.42
C ILE A 214 -15.71 10.16 -3.52
N GLY A 215 -17.02 9.91 -3.63
CA GLY A 215 -18.03 10.56 -2.81
C GLY A 215 -17.88 10.23 -1.33
N ALA A 216 -17.65 8.96 -0.99
CA ALA A 216 -17.50 8.52 0.39
C ALA A 216 -16.26 9.14 1.07
N VAL A 217 -15.13 9.26 0.35
CA VAL A 217 -13.91 9.92 0.86
C VAL A 217 -14.16 11.40 1.10
N ALA A 218 -14.87 12.09 0.18
CA ALA A 218 -15.21 13.50 0.32
C ALA A 218 -16.06 13.77 1.57
N ASP A 219 -17.07 12.94 1.81
CA ASP A 219 -17.94 13.05 2.99
C ASP A 219 -17.17 12.73 4.28
N ALA A 220 -16.39 11.65 4.30
CA ALA A 220 -15.60 11.25 5.44
C ALA A 220 -14.55 12.31 5.84
N ALA A 221 -13.86 12.89 4.87
CA ALA A 221 -12.88 13.94 5.12
C ALA A 221 -13.53 15.18 5.74
N ARG A 222 -14.69 15.62 5.22
CA ARG A 222 -15.46 16.75 5.75
C ARG A 222 -15.87 16.51 7.20
N ASP A 223 -16.42 15.35 7.51
CA ASP A 223 -16.88 14.99 8.86
C ASP A 223 -15.70 14.93 9.85
N LEU A 224 -14.59 14.28 9.47
CA LEU A 224 -13.41 14.16 10.32
C LEU A 224 -12.76 15.54 10.61
N LEU A 225 -12.67 16.41 9.60
CA LEU A 225 -12.14 17.77 9.78
C LEU A 225 -13.08 18.64 10.65
N ALA A 226 -14.39 18.54 10.48
CA ALA A 226 -15.36 19.25 11.31
C ALA A 226 -15.28 18.80 12.78
N ALA A 227 -15.13 17.51 13.03
CA ALA A 227 -14.97 16.96 14.39
C ALA A 227 -13.67 17.46 15.05
N SER A 228 -12.58 17.56 14.29
CA SER A 228 -11.29 18.06 14.77
C SER A 228 -11.32 19.59 15.06
N GLY A 229 -12.04 20.37 14.26
CA GLY A 229 -12.19 21.84 14.45
C GLY A 229 -13.05 22.23 15.66
N GLY A 230 -14.04 21.40 16.01
CA GLY A 230 -14.93 21.64 17.15
C GLY A 230 -14.26 21.51 18.54
N GLY A 231 -13.14 20.82 18.62
CA GLY A 231 -12.39 20.62 19.88
C GLY A 231 -11.52 21.81 20.31
N GLN A 232 -11.19 22.73 19.41
CA GLN A 232 -10.27 23.86 19.72
C GLN A 232 -10.96 25.10 20.31
N HIS A 233 -12.29 25.13 20.44
CA HIS A 233 -13.01 26.32 20.94
C HIS A 233 -13.23 26.34 22.47
N ARG A 234 -12.58 25.46 23.25
CA ARG A 234 -12.78 25.41 24.71
C ARG A 234 -11.53 25.66 25.57
N GLN A 235 -10.50 26.30 25.09
CA GLN A 235 -9.47 26.91 26.00
C GLN A 235 -8.58 27.87 25.22
N SER A 236 -8.92 29.16 25.22
CA SER A 236 -7.94 30.26 25.25
C SER A 236 -8.60 31.55 25.64
N THR A 237 -8.58 31.83 26.94
CA THR A 237 -8.56 33.19 27.46
C THR A 237 -7.10 33.48 27.81
N ALA A 238 -6.36 34.18 26.94
CA ALA A 238 -5.19 35.00 27.34
C ALA A 238 -4.63 35.79 26.14
N GLN A 239 -4.81 37.10 26.24
CA GLN A 239 -4.00 38.24 25.83
C GLN A 239 -3.50 38.41 24.38
N PRO A 240 -3.62 39.64 23.84
CA PRO A 240 -3.19 39.97 22.49
C PRO A 240 -1.67 40.17 22.41
N HIS A 241 -0.98 39.39 21.60
CA HIS A 241 0.40 39.66 21.22
C HIS A 241 0.43 40.37 19.87
N VAL A 242 1.15 41.49 19.82
CA VAL A 242 1.38 42.33 18.64
C VAL A 242 2.15 41.53 17.60
N PRO A 243 1.77 41.53 16.31
CA PRO A 243 2.52 40.84 15.28
C PRO A 243 3.75 41.66 14.88
N VAL A 244 4.91 41.05 14.98
CA VAL A 244 6.12 41.47 14.27
C VAL A 244 6.03 40.94 12.84
N ALA A 245 6.13 41.85 11.87
CA ALA A 245 6.16 41.54 10.46
C ALA A 245 7.39 40.70 10.14
N GLY A 246 7.15 39.47 9.68
CA GLY A 246 8.14 38.60 9.09
C GLY A 246 7.56 38.08 7.78
N ASP A 247 8.23 38.35 6.67
CA ASP A 247 7.90 37.94 5.32
C ASP A 247 7.73 36.43 5.25
N GLY A 248 6.49 35.96 5.31
CA GLY A 248 6.10 34.59 5.01
C GLY A 248 5.51 34.53 3.60
N MET A 249 6.30 34.05 2.65
CA MET A 249 5.80 33.71 1.33
C MET A 249 4.64 32.73 1.48
N ALA A 250 3.46 33.15 1.03
CA ALA A 250 2.32 32.28 0.82
C ALA A 250 2.68 31.28 -0.31
N ASP A 251 3.00 30.05 0.07
CA ASP A 251 3.26 28.95 -0.88
C ASP A 251 1.94 28.41 -1.39
N GLY A 252 1.27 29.20 -2.23
CA GLY A 252 0.11 28.85 -3.03
C GLY A 252 0.53 28.36 -4.41
N ALA A 253 1.57 27.54 -4.50
CA ALA A 253 1.91 26.89 -5.77
C ALA A 253 0.74 25.98 -6.18
N PRO A 254 0.24 26.07 -7.43
CA PRO A 254 -0.77 25.15 -7.91
C PRO A 254 -0.25 23.72 -7.77
N VAL A 255 -1.12 22.81 -7.31
CA VAL A 255 -0.80 21.38 -7.27
C VAL A 255 -0.49 20.99 -8.70
N ASP A 256 0.78 20.72 -9.00
CA ASP A 256 1.19 20.27 -10.32
C ASP A 256 0.33 19.07 -10.71
N ASP A 257 -0.37 19.21 -11.82
CA ASP A 257 -1.22 18.15 -12.39
C ASP A 257 -0.28 17.08 -12.96
N VAL A 258 0.10 16.13 -12.09
CA VAL A 258 1.03 15.05 -12.46
C VAL A 258 0.40 14.29 -13.62
N ASP A 259 1.07 14.33 -14.76
CA ASP A 259 0.68 13.52 -15.91
C ASP A 259 0.87 12.04 -15.57
N VAL A 260 -0.22 11.42 -15.11
CA VAL A 260 -0.23 9.99 -14.73
C VAL A 260 0.03 9.08 -15.93
N ASP A 261 0.05 9.62 -17.15
CA ASP A 261 0.37 8.87 -18.36
C ASP A 261 1.85 8.59 -18.51
N THR A 262 2.67 9.41 -17.92
CA THR A 262 4.14 9.35 -18.03
C THR A 262 4.84 9.12 -16.67
N THR A 263 4.17 9.40 -15.55
CA THR A 263 4.76 9.37 -14.21
C THR A 263 4.00 8.40 -13.30
N ILE A 264 4.74 7.64 -12.48
CA ILE A 264 4.13 6.81 -11.42
C ILE A 264 3.54 7.76 -10.38
N LEU A 265 2.23 7.67 -10.15
CA LEU A 265 1.53 8.44 -9.12
C LEU A 265 1.85 7.85 -7.74
N TRP A 266 2.92 8.32 -7.13
CA TRP A 266 3.40 7.82 -5.84
C TRP A 266 4.09 8.92 -5.06
N GLU A 267 3.51 9.32 -3.93
CA GLU A 267 4.14 10.28 -3.03
C GLU A 267 3.83 9.89 -1.58
N VAL A 268 4.87 9.76 -0.79
CA VAL A 268 4.81 9.57 0.65
C VAL A 268 5.65 10.67 1.27
N PRO A 269 5.03 11.79 1.62
CA PRO A 269 5.75 12.95 2.12
C PRO A 269 6.26 12.72 3.56
N ASP A 270 7.23 13.53 3.96
CA ASP A 270 7.60 13.65 5.37
C ASP A 270 6.44 14.28 6.14
N VAL A 271 5.83 13.47 6.99
CA VAL A 271 4.61 13.83 7.70
C VAL A 271 4.90 14.87 8.78
N PRO A 272 4.07 15.93 8.93
CA PRO A 272 4.23 16.89 10.01
C PRO A 272 4.03 16.19 11.37
N PRO A 273 4.63 16.70 12.46
CA PRO A 273 4.53 16.09 13.79
C PRO A 273 3.09 15.91 14.27
N SER A 274 2.19 16.77 13.81
CA SER A 274 0.75 16.70 14.10
C SER A 274 -0.05 17.13 12.87
N ALA A 275 -1.17 16.47 12.64
CA ALA A 275 -2.16 16.87 11.64
C ALA A 275 -3.56 16.51 12.16
N PRO A 276 -4.60 17.33 11.89
CA PRO A 276 -5.96 16.99 12.30
C PRO A 276 -6.48 15.73 11.62
N LEU A 277 -6.00 15.48 10.40
CA LEU A 277 -6.34 14.31 9.58
C LEU A 277 -5.11 13.88 8.78
N TYR A 278 -4.82 12.59 8.80
CA TYR A 278 -3.84 11.95 7.91
C TYR A 278 -4.57 11.01 6.95
N ALA A 279 -4.34 11.21 5.66
CA ALA A 279 -4.93 10.37 4.62
C ALA A 279 -3.87 9.45 4.00
N TRP A 280 -4.22 8.16 3.87
CA TRP A 280 -3.46 7.15 3.14
C TRP A 280 -4.35 6.55 2.05
N LEU A 281 -3.98 6.74 0.79
CA LEU A 281 -4.79 6.43 -0.37
C LEU A 281 -4.03 5.49 -1.30
N ALA A 282 -4.63 4.36 -1.69
CA ALA A 282 -4.01 3.46 -2.67
C ALA A 282 -5.06 2.78 -3.58
N GLY A 283 -4.70 2.55 -4.84
CA GLY A 283 -5.58 1.88 -5.80
C GLY A 283 -5.36 2.34 -7.24
N GLU A 284 -6.44 2.42 -8.01
CA GLU A 284 -6.42 2.87 -9.41
C GLU A 284 -5.91 4.32 -9.53
N ALA A 285 -4.91 4.55 -10.38
CA ALA A 285 -4.17 5.82 -10.43
C ALA A 285 -5.03 7.05 -10.72
N GLY A 286 -6.03 6.95 -11.60
CA GLY A 286 -6.94 8.06 -11.94
C GLY A 286 -7.84 8.44 -10.77
N VAL A 287 -8.34 7.42 -10.05
CA VAL A 287 -9.15 7.61 -8.84
C VAL A 287 -8.31 8.26 -7.74
N ILE A 288 -7.12 7.73 -7.48
CA ILE A 288 -6.20 8.26 -6.46
C ILE A 288 -5.82 9.72 -6.73
N ARG A 289 -5.55 10.09 -8.00
CA ARG A 289 -5.31 11.48 -8.39
C ARG A 289 -6.51 12.39 -8.05
N THR A 290 -7.72 11.92 -8.34
CA THR A 290 -8.94 12.67 -8.04
C THR A 290 -9.12 12.88 -6.54
N LEU A 291 -8.91 11.84 -5.74
CA LEU A 291 -8.99 11.89 -4.28
C LEU A 291 -7.94 12.85 -3.69
N ARG A 292 -6.69 12.75 -4.15
CA ARG A 292 -5.62 13.64 -3.70
C ARG A 292 -5.97 15.11 -3.98
N ARG A 293 -6.40 15.42 -5.21
CA ARG A 293 -6.78 16.78 -5.56
C ARG A 293 -7.89 17.28 -4.66
N HIS A 294 -8.92 16.48 -4.42
CA HIS A 294 -10.02 16.86 -3.54
C HIS A 294 -9.53 17.15 -2.12
N LEU A 295 -8.74 16.28 -1.51
CA LEU A 295 -8.26 16.47 -0.14
C LEU A 295 -7.34 17.69 0.00
N VAL A 296 -6.42 17.90 -0.95
CA VAL A 296 -5.45 19.00 -0.87
C VAL A 296 -6.07 20.33 -1.32
N SER A 297 -6.84 20.36 -2.44
CA SER A 297 -7.35 21.61 -3.01
C SER A 297 -8.69 22.01 -2.42
N ASP A 298 -9.65 21.09 -2.27
CA ASP A 298 -11.01 21.43 -1.85
C ASP A 298 -11.16 21.40 -0.32
N CYS A 299 -10.51 20.44 0.36
CA CYS A 299 -10.51 20.32 1.82
C CYS A 299 -9.36 21.08 2.50
N ALA A 300 -8.43 21.68 1.74
CA ALA A 300 -7.25 22.40 2.23
C ALA A 300 -6.39 21.58 3.23
N LEU A 301 -6.36 20.25 3.06
CA LEU A 301 -5.50 19.39 3.88
C LEU A 301 -4.03 19.60 3.49
N ASP A 302 -3.15 19.69 4.47
CA ASP A 302 -1.70 19.79 4.20
C ASP A 302 -1.26 18.60 3.33
N ARG A 303 -0.64 18.87 2.18
CA ARG A 303 -0.16 17.83 1.26
C ARG A 303 0.76 16.81 1.95
N ARG A 304 1.49 17.23 2.99
CA ARG A 304 2.34 16.35 3.79
C ARG A 304 1.57 15.38 4.67
N ALA A 305 0.28 15.60 4.87
CA ALA A 305 -0.61 14.69 5.57
C ALA A 305 -1.38 13.75 4.63
N VAL A 306 -1.02 13.71 3.33
CA VAL A 306 -1.67 12.85 2.34
C VAL A 306 -0.62 11.97 1.65
N ALA A 307 -0.55 10.69 2.04
CA ALA A 307 0.19 9.65 1.32
C ALA A 307 -0.73 9.04 0.25
N PHE A 308 -0.23 8.95 -0.98
CA PHE A 308 -1.04 8.41 -2.09
C PHE A 308 -0.20 7.58 -3.05
N MET A 309 -0.77 6.44 -3.46
CA MET A 309 -0.11 5.42 -4.25
C MET A 309 -1.04 4.89 -5.35
N GLY A 310 -0.69 5.14 -6.61
CA GLY A 310 -1.31 4.47 -7.76
C GLY A 310 -0.77 3.06 -7.88
N TYR A 311 -1.48 2.09 -7.34
CA TYR A 311 -1.03 0.69 -7.37
C TYR A 311 -1.14 0.07 -8.75
N TRP A 312 -2.10 0.51 -9.54
CA TRP A 312 -2.36 0.02 -10.89
C TRP A 312 -3.09 1.08 -11.72
N ARG A 313 -3.25 0.81 -13.02
CA ARG A 313 -3.94 1.70 -13.94
C ARG A 313 -4.82 0.95 -14.90
N GLN A 314 -6.08 1.37 -15.00
CA GLN A 314 -7.04 0.78 -15.93
C GLN A 314 -6.57 0.92 -17.38
N GLY A 315 -6.63 -0.18 -18.15
CA GLY A 315 -6.27 -0.20 -19.57
C GLY A 315 -4.78 -0.20 -19.89
N ARG A 316 -3.90 -0.20 -18.88
CA ARG A 316 -2.44 -0.36 -19.08
C ARG A 316 -1.90 -1.53 -18.27
N PRO A 317 -1.09 -2.41 -18.88
CA PRO A 317 -0.28 -3.31 -18.09
C PRO A 317 0.68 -2.49 -17.23
N ASP A 318 0.95 -2.95 -16.00
CA ASP A 318 1.99 -2.34 -15.17
C ASP A 318 3.25 -2.14 -16.00
N PRO A 319 3.84 -0.94 -16.04
CA PRO A 319 5.15 -0.80 -16.62
C PRO A 319 6.04 -1.81 -15.94
N THR A 320 6.76 -2.59 -16.72
CA THR A 320 7.77 -3.53 -16.21
C THR A 320 8.78 -2.72 -15.40
N SER A 321 8.50 -2.59 -14.12
CA SER A 321 9.40 -1.96 -13.17
C SER A 321 10.67 -2.79 -13.02
#